data_3a24a0baf0500f49591758ac69e9b85e
#
_entry.id   3a24a0baf0500f49591758ac69e9b85e
#
_cell.length_a   1.000
_cell.length_b   1.000
_cell.length_c   1.000
_cell.angle_alpha   90.00
_cell.angle_beta   90.00
_cell.angle_gamma   90.00
#
_symmetry.space_group_name_H-M   'P 1'
#
loop_
_entity.id
_entity.type
_entity.pdbx_description
1 polymer ?
#
loop_
_entity_poly.entity_id
_entity_poly.type
_entity_poly.pdbx_seq_one_letter_code
_entity_poly.pdbx_strand_id
1 'polypeptide(L)'
;PIATTVEEAEQIIALAEAHQVKGQVGHVERFNPAFTAVRHQIQDPMFIEAHRLAEFNPRGTDVPVVLDLMIHDIDVILSVVKSKVKHISASSAMVISHSPDITNARIEFENGCVANLTASRISMKNMRKSRFFQRNAYISVDFLEKKVEVVKMKEAPEVAGDFDMILQNAEGERKQIYFEYPEILNNNAILDELESFADAIRNNTTPTVTLQQGTEALRIAKQILNQ
;
A
#
# COMPACT_ATOMS: atom_id res chain seq x y z
N PRO A 1 13.62 -5.02 0.13
CA PRO A 1 13.94 -3.85 -0.70
C PRO A 1 14.84 -4.21 -1.87
N ILE A 2 14.93 -3.30 -2.86
CA ILE A 2 15.78 -3.46 -4.07
C ILE A 2 17.28 -3.53 -3.72
N ALA A 3 17.69 -2.80 -2.68
CA ALA A 3 19.08 -2.72 -2.21
C ALA A 3 19.09 -2.38 -0.71
N THR A 4 20.29 -2.32 -0.12
CA THR A 4 20.46 -1.93 1.29
C THR A 4 20.39 -0.41 1.45
N THR A 5 20.94 0.35 0.49
CA THR A 5 20.92 1.81 0.50
C THR A 5 20.26 2.38 -0.76
N VAL A 6 19.88 3.66 -0.69
CA VAL A 6 19.30 4.37 -1.84
C VAL A 6 20.34 4.54 -2.95
N GLU A 7 21.59 4.80 -2.59
CA GLU A 7 22.70 4.98 -3.51
C GLU A 7 22.98 3.69 -4.32
N GLU A 8 22.95 2.52 -3.66
CA GLU A 8 23.04 1.23 -4.35
C GLU A 8 21.86 1.02 -5.32
N ALA A 9 20.65 1.37 -4.90
CA ALA A 9 19.46 1.27 -5.75
C ALA A 9 19.58 2.18 -6.99
N GLU A 10 20.09 3.40 -6.83
CA GLU A 10 20.35 4.34 -7.94
C GLU A 10 21.44 3.83 -8.88
N GLN A 11 22.49 3.16 -8.37
CA GLN A 11 23.49 2.50 -9.20
C GLN A 11 22.89 1.33 -10.01
N ILE A 12 21.97 0.55 -9.42
CA ILE A 12 21.26 -0.51 -10.14
C ILE A 12 20.44 0.08 -11.29
N ILE A 13 19.73 1.20 -11.05
CA ILE A 13 18.98 1.90 -12.09
C ILE A 13 19.91 2.35 -13.23
N ALA A 14 21.01 3.03 -12.89
CA ALA A 14 21.97 3.53 -13.88
C ALA A 14 22.58 2.40 -14.72
N LEU A 15 22.92 1.27 -14.10
CA LEU A 15 23.43 0.09 -14.80
C LEU A 15 22.38 -0.53 -15.72
N ALA A 16 21.14 -0.68 -15.24
CA ALA A 16 20.05 -1.22 -16.05
C ALA A 16 19.78 -0.36 -17.29
N GLU A 17 19.81 0.97 -17.14
CA GLU A 17 19.62 1.92 -18.24
C GLU A 17 20.81 1.86 -19.22
N ALA A 18 22.06 1.86 -18.73
CA ALA A 18 23.26 1.79 -19.56
C ALA A 18 23.31 0.50 -20.41
N HIS A 19 22.83 -0.61 -19.86
CA HIS A 19 22.79 -1.90 -20.55
C HIS A 19 21.45 -2.20 -21.23
N GLN A 20 20.49 -1.28 -21.20
CA GLN A 20 19.14 -1.41 -21.79
C GLN A 20 18.40 -2.69 -21.33
N VAL A 21 18.60 -3.06 -20.08
CA VAL A 21 17.92 -4.22 -19.46
C VAL A 21 16.75 -3.76 -18.60
N LYS A 22 15.71 -4.58 -18.56
CA LYS A 22 14.55 -4.34 -17.70
C LYS A 22 14.79 -4.91 -16.31
N GLY A 23 14.30 -4.19 -15.30
CA GLY A 23 14.29 -4.64 -13.91
C GLY A 23 12.92 -4.47 -13.30
N GLN A 24 12.49 -5.41 -12.47
CA GLN A 24 11.28 -5.33 -11.65
C GLN A 24 11.64 -5.58 -10.20
N VAL A 25 11.01 -4.82 -9.29
CA VAL A 25 11.19 -5.03 -7.85
C VAL A 25 10.06 -5.90 -7.32
N GLY A 26 10.39 -6.89 -6.46
CA GLY A 26 9.47 -7.89 -5.93
C GLY A 26 8.52 -7.33 -4.86
N HIS A 27 7.73 -6.33 -5.16
CA HIS A 27 6.64 -5.88 -4.30
C HIS A 27 5.35 -6.66 -4.62
N VAL A 28 5.32 -7.91 -4.16
CA VAL A 28 4.27 -8.91 -4.47
C VAL A 28 2.86 -8.46 -4.10
N GLU A 29 2.70 -7.56 -3.13
CA GLU A 29 1.36 -7.05 -2.75
C GLU A 29 0.70 -6.23 -3.87
N ARG A 30 1.46 -5.73 -4.83
CA ARG A 30 0.93 -5.11 -6.08
C ARG A 30 0.15 -6.09 -6.95
N PHE A 31 0.39 -7.39 -6.79
CA PHE A 31 -0.25 -8.49 -7.49
C PHE A 31 -1.21 -9.28 -6.60
N ASN A 32 -1.40 -8.85 -5.35
CA ASN A 32 -2.36 -9.46 -4.44
C ASN A 32 -3.77 -9.36 -5.03
N PRO A 33 -4.52 -10.49 -5.16
CA PRO A 33 -5.82 -10.49 -5.82
C PRO A 33 -6.85 -9.55 -5.20
N ALA A 34 -6.80 -9.34 -3.88
CA ALA A 34 -7.66 -8.36 -3.23
C ALA A 34 -7.35 -6.93 -3.67
N PHE A 35 -6.06 -6.57 -3.79
CA PHE A 35 -5.65 -5.25 -4.24
C PHE A 35 -5.92 -5.04 -5.73
N THR A 36 -5.60 -6.03 -6.57
CA THR A 36 -5.82 -5.93 -8.02
C THR A 36 -7.30 -5.77 -8.39
N ALA A 37 -8.21 -6.38 -7.61
CA ALA A 37 -9.65 -6.27 -7.80
C ALA A 37 -10.17 -4.82 -7.63
N VAL A 38 -9.52 -4.00 -6.81
CA VAL A 38 -10.03 -2.66 -6.45
C VAL A 38 -9.09 -1.50 -6.73
N ARG A 39 -7.82 -1.73 -7.10
CA ARG A 39 -6.84 -0.66 -7.30
C ARG A 39 -7.30 0.44 -8.25
N HIS A 40 -8.09 0.08 -9.27
CA HIS A 40 -8.65 1.02 -10.25
C HIS A 40 -9.73 1.92 -9.67
N GLN A 41 -10.35 1.53 -8.55
CA GLN A 41 -11.37 2.28 -7.82
C GLN A 41 -10.76 3.21 -6.76
N ILE A 42 -9.47 3.01 -6.39
CA ILE A 42 -8.75 3.88 -5.46
C ILE A 42 -8.29 5.12 -6.23
N GLN A 43 -9.08 6.20 -6.13
CA GLN A 43 -8.85 7.45 -6.85
C GLN A 43 -8.83 8.62 -5.87
N ASP A 44 -7.74 9.37 -5.88
CA ASP A 44 -7.54 10.54 -5.02
C ASP A 44 -7.89 10.29 -3.53
N PRO A 45 -7.29 9.28 -2.89
CA PRO A 45 -7.54 9.02 -1.48
C PRO A 45 -7.13 10.23 -0.66
N MET A 46 -7.98 10.61 0.31
CA MET A 46 -7.75 11.73 1.22
C MET A 46 -7.04 11.27 2.49
N PHE A 47 -7.34 10.04 2.91
CA PHE A 47 -6.77 9.44 4.12
C PHE A 47 -6.56 7.94 3.90
N ILE A 48 -5.42 7.41 4.39
CA ILE A 48 -5.08 6.00 4.28
C ILE A 48 -4.63 5.50 5.65
N GLU A 49 -5.10 4.33 6.04
CA GLU A 49 -4.60 3.57 7.18
C GLU A 49 -4.05 2.24 6.70
N ALA A 50 -2.83 1.90 7.08
CA ALA A 50 -2.21 0.62 6.79
C ALA A 50 -1.66 -0.03 8.06
N HIS A 51 -2.00 -1.30 8.25
CA HIS A 51 -1.54 -2.11 9.36
C HIS A 51 -0.91 -3.40 8.84
N ARG A 52 0.37 -3.61 9.17
CA ARG A 52 1.08 -4.84 8.91
C ARG A 52 1.66 -5.39 10.19
N LEU A 53 0.92 -6.29 10.80
CA LEU A 53 1.22 -6.88 12.08
C LEU A 53 1.60 -8.34 11.87
N ALA A 54 2.71 -8.77 12.46
CA ALA A 54 3.16 -10.15 12.42
C ALA A 54 3.42 -10.67 13.83
N GLU A 55 3.18 -11.95 14.04
CA GLU A 55 3.63 -12.67 15.22
C GLU A 55 5.16 -12.74 15.22
N PHE A 56 5.75 -12.77 16.40
CA PHE A 56 7.21 -12.77 16.54
C PHE A 56 7.83 -14.00 15.88
N ASN A 57 8.80 -13.75 15.01
CA ASN A 57 9.65 -14.77 14.41
C ASN A 57 11.11 -14.33 14.63
N PRO A 58 11.98 -15.17 15.25
CA PRO A 58 13.38 -14.83 15.48
C PRO A 58 14.19 -14.64 14.18
N ARG A 59 13.71 -15.13 13.05
CA ARG A 59 14.34 -14.89 11.73
C ARG A 59 14.05 -13.46 11.26
N GLY A 60 15.06 -12.76 10.77
CA GLY A 60 14.93 -11.41 10.23
C GLY A 60 14.89 -10.30 11.28
N THR A 61 15.26 -10.56 12.52
CA THR A 61 15.36 -9.56 13.59
C THR A 61 16.57 -8.62 13.42
N ASP A 62 17.47 -8.95 12.53
CA ASP A 62 18.61 -8.13 12.08
C ASP A 62 18.19 -6.97 11.15
N VAL A 63 16.98 -7.04 10.55
CA VAL A 63 16.44 -6.00 9.67
C VAL A 63 15.35 -5.22 10.41
N PRO A 64 15.36 -3.86 10.39
CA PRO A 64 14.29 -3.05 10.96
C PRO A 64 12.92 -3.38 10.35
N VAL A 65 11.85 -3.38 11.17
CA VAL A 65 10.48 -3.70 10.75
C VAL A 65 9.99 -2.83 9.58
N VAL A 66 10.53 -1.64 9.44
CA VAL A 66 10.22 -0.73 8.33
C VAL A 66 10.67 -1.31 6.99
N LEU A 67 11.90 -1.87 6.92
CA LEU A 67 12.46 -2.45 5.70
C LEU A 67 11.96 -3.87 5.42
N ASP A 68 11.55 -4.59 6.47
CA ASP A 68 11.05 -5.96 6.37
C ASP A 68 9.55 -6.00 6.06
N LEU A 69 8.75 -5.18 6.75
CA LEU A 69 7.30 -5.23 6.67
C LEU A 69 6.68 -3.95 6.07
N MET A 70 6.96 -2.76 6.62
CA MET A 70 6.28 -1.52 6.26
C MET A 70 6.51 -1.11 4.81
N ILE A 71 7.67 -1.45 4.22
CA ILE A 71 8.03 -1.07 2.85
C ILE A 71 7.00 -1.57 1.81
N HIS A 72 6.35 -2.71 2.07
CA HIS A 72 5.31 -3.22 1.19
C HIS A 72 4.06 -2.33 1.19
N ASP A 73 3.70 -1.77 2.35
CA ASP A 73 2.56 -0.85 2.46
C ASP A 73 2.93 0.53 1.92
N ILE A 74 4.18 0.97 2.10
CA ILE A 74 4.71 2.18 1.46
C ILE A 74 4.59 2.08 -0.06
N ASP A 75 5.03 0.97 -0.67
CA ASP A 75 4.92 0.75 -2.12
C ASP A 75 3.46 0.78 -2.60
N VAL A 76 2.55 0.08 -1.92
CA VAL A 76 1.11 0.11 -2.23
C VAL A 76 0.58 1.54 -2.19
N ILE A 77 0.88 2.31 -1.14
CA ILE A 77 0.43 3.69 -0.97
C ILE A 77 0.97 4.59 -2.10
N LEU A 78 2.28 4.53 -2.38
CA LEU A 78 2.90 5.30 -3.45
C LEU A 78 2.32 4.96 -4.83
N SER A 79 1.81 3.75 -5.01
CA SER A 79 1.20 3.32 -6.28
C SER A 79 -0.15 3.95 -6.56
N VAL A 80 -0.88 4.37 -5.53
CA VAL A 80 -2.24 4.94 -5.64
C VAL A 80 -2.27 6.44 -5.36
N VAL A 81 -1.35 6.96 -4.54
CA VAL A 81 -1.24 8.40 -4.27
C VAL A 81 -0.33 9.05 -5.31
N LYS A 82 -0.94 9.77 -6.24
CA LYS A 82 -0.22 10.45 -7.34
C LYS A 82 0.24 11.84 -6.91
N SER A 83 1.05 11.91 -5.85
CA SER A 83 1.54 13.16 -5.30
C SER A 83 2.89 12.96 -4.61
N LYS A 84 3.70 14.01 -4.53
CA LYS A 84 4.97 13.95 -3.80
C LYS A 84 4.72 13.94 -2.29
N VAL A 85 5.63 13.27 -1.57
CA VAL A 85 5.67 13.33 -0.11
C VAL A 85 6.11 14.71 0.32
N LYS A 86 5.32 15.33 1.21
CA LYS A 86 5.55 16.65 1.77
C LYS A 86 6.26 16.57 3.12
N HIS A 87 5.83 15.66 3.97
CA HIS A 87 6.34 15.52 5.34
C HIS A 87 6.18 14.07 5.83
N ILE A 88 7.13 13.63 6.67
CA ILE A 88 7.10 12.35 7.34
C ILE A 88 7.34 12.58 8.83
N SER A 89 6.53 11.96 9.67
CA SER A 89 6.76 11.82 11.11
C SER A 89 6.70 10.34 11.45
N ALA A 90 7.63 9.85 12.27
CA ALA A 90 7.62 8.47 12.68
C ALA A 90 8.07 8.29 14.14
N SER A 91 7.67 7.17 14.72
CA SER A 91 8.10 6.72 16.04
C SER A 91 8.30 5.22 16.01
N SER A 92 9.40 4.76 16.57
CA SER A 92 9.80 3.35 16.60
C SER A 92 10.16 2.90 18.01
N ALA A 93 9.95 1.61 18.30
CA ALA A 93 10.40 1.01 19.53
C ALA A 93 11.14 -0.32 19.27
N MET A 94 12.25 -0.48 19.95
CA MET A 94 12.99 -1.73 20.10
C MET A 94 12.50 -2.40 21.38
N VAL A 95 11.88 -3.58 21.27
CA VAL A 95 11.29 -4.29 22.42
C VAL A 95 12.00 -5.60 22.67
N ILE A 96 12.29 -6.36 21.64
CA ILE A 96 12.94 -7.68 21.71
C ILE A 96 14.27 -7.64 20.94
N SER A 97 14.32 -6.97 19.78
CA SER A 97 15.48 -6.91 18.89
C SER A 97 16.36 -5.69 19.15
N HIS A 98 17.56 -5.67 18.55
CA HIS A 98 18.43 -4.48 18.50
C HIS A 98 18.08 -3.52 17.37
N SER A 99 17.01 -3.76 16.65
CA SER A 99 16.42 -2.90 15.62
C SER A 99 14.93 -2.68 15.93
N PRO A 100 14.28 -1.65 15.35
CA PRO A 100 12.85 -1.41 15.57
C PRO A 100 11.98 -2.64 15.31
N ASP A 101 11.21 -3.05 16.33
CA ASP A 101 10.25 -4.16 16.28
C ASP A 101 8.83 -3.70 15.98
N ILE A 102 8.54 -2.44 16.30
CA ILE A 102 7.31 -1.75 15.96
C ILE A 102 7.64 -0.32 15.51
N THR A 103 6.96 0.13 14.46
CA THR A 103 7.06 1.49 13.95
C THR A 103 5.67 1.98 13.55
N ASN A 104 5.36 3.21 13.95
CA ASN A 104 4.24 3.99 13.41
C ASN A 104 4.82 5.14 12.60
N ALA A 105 4.28 5.35 11.40
CA ALA A 105 4.68 6.45 10.52
C ALA A 105 3.45 7.17 9.98
N ARG A 106 3.56 8.50 9.88
CA ARG A 106 2.60 9.38 9.23
C ARG A 106 3.28 10.04 8.05
N ILE A 107 2.72 9.84 6.86
CA ILE A 107 3.20 10.43 5.61
C ILE A 107 2.14 11.43 5.12
N GLU A 108 2.54 12.67 4.92
CA GLU A 108 1.69 13.73 4.35
C GLU A 108 2.14 14.02 2.93
N PHE A 109 1.19 14.12 2.01
CA PHE A 109 1.43 14.38 0.59
C PHE A 109 1.09 15.83 0.23
N GLU A 110 1.68 16.34 -0.85
CA GLU A 110 1.44 17.72 -1.31
C GLU A 110 -0.03 17.97 -1.71
N ASN A 111 -0.74 16.93 -2.19
CA ASN A 111 -2.16 17.00 -2.53
C ASN A 111 -3.10 16.97 -1.31
N GLY A 112 -2.56 16.93 -0.09
CA GLY A 112 -3.31 16.88 1.16
C GLY A 112 -3.67 15.47 1.63
N CYS A 113 -3.39 14.42 0.86
CA CYS A 113 -3.56 13.05 1.33
C CYS A 113 -2.63 12.77 2.52
N VAL A 114 -3.14 12.00 3.46
CA VAL A 114 -2.39 11.55 4.65
C VAL A 114 -2.44 10.04 4.73
N ALA A 115 -1.30 9.40 4.97
CA ALA A 115 -1.21 7.97 5.23
C ALA A 115 -0.61 7.70 6.61
N ASN A 116 -1.32 6.93 7.43
CA ASN A 116 -0.82 6.41 8.70
C ASN A 116 -0.52 4.92 8.54
N LEU A 117 0.73 4.55 8.85
CA LEU A 117 1.20 3.17 8.73
C LEU A 117 1.64 2.66 10.11
N THR A 118 1.28 1.44 10.42
CA THR A 118 1.83 0.73 11.59
C THR A 118 2.34 -0.64 11.14
N ALA A 119 3.62 -0.89 11.39
CA ALA A 119 4.22 -2.20 11.20
C ALA A 119 4.77 -2.73 12.52
N SER A 120 4.49 -3.99 12.84
CA SER A 120 4.95 -4.66 14.06
C SER A 120 5.26 -6.12 13.78
N ARG A 121 6.38 -6.62 14.33
CA ARG A 121 6.74 -8.04 14.33
C ARG A 121 6.52 -8.71 15.69
N ILE A 122 5.93 -8.00 16.64
CA ILE A 122 5.70 -8.45 18.02
C ILE A 122 4.23 -8.47 18.41
N SER A 123 3.36 -8.67 17.42
CA SER A 123 1.92 -8.71 17.61
C SER A 123 1.44 -10.13 17.91
N MET A 124 0.26 -10.23 18.55
CA MET A 124 -0.34 -11.53 18.92
C MET A 124 -1.11 -12.19 17.77
N LYS A 125 -1.32 -11.47 16.66
CA LYS A 125 -2.01 -11.95 15.46
C LYS A 125 -1.43 -11.30 14.21
N ASN A 126 -1.41 -12.06 13.13
CA ASN A 126 -1.05 -11.53 11.83
C ASN A 126 -2.20 -10.67 11.28
N MET A 127 -1.85 -9.53 10.69
CA MET A 127 -2.77 -8.64 9.97
C MET A 127 -2.03 -7.95 8.83
N ARG A 128 -2.66 -7.85 7.66
CA ARG A 128 -2.15 -7.08 6.53
C ARG A 128 -3.33 -6.37 5.90
N LYS A 129 -3.64 -5.18 6.39
CA LYS A 129 -4.87 -4.48 6.00
C LYS A 129 -4.61 -3.01 5.71
N SER A 130 -5.13 -2.53 4.57
CA SER A 130 -5.11 -1.12 4.21
C SER A 130 -6.53 -0.62 3.95
N ARG A 131 -6.82 0.60 4.42
CA ARG A 131 -8.11 1.28 4.27
C ARG A 131 -7.88 2.60 3.57
N PHE A 132 -8.65 2.84 2.53
CA PHE A 132 -8.56 4.04 1.71
C PHE A 132 -9.87 4.81 1.83
N PHE A 133 -9.77 6.05 2.31
CA PHE A 133 -10.89 6.96 2.48
C PHE A 133 -10.80 8.02 1.37
N GLN A 134 -11.79 8.08 0.54
CA GLN A 134 -11.90 9.06 -0.54
C GLN A 134 -13.31 9.69 -0.53
N ARG A 135 -13.52 10.76 -1.28
CA ARG A 135 -14.73 11.58 -1.16
C ARG A 135 -16.03 10.78 -1.18
N ASN A 136 -16.14 9.81 -2.06
CA ASN A 136 -17.38 9.06 -2.31
C ASN A 136 -17.23 7.55 -2.10
N ALA A 137 -16.14 7.10 -1.50
CA ALA A 137 -15.91 5.70 -1.23
C ALA A 137 -14.98 5.45 -0.03
N TYR A 138 -15.24 4.36 0.64
CA TYR A 138 -14.36 3.69 1.58
C TYR A 138 -14.00 2.34 0.98
N ILE A 139 -12.71 2.04 0.88
CA ILE A 139 -12.21 0.76 0.35
C ILE A 139 -11.28 0.15 1.38
N SER A 140 -11.58 -1.05 1.83
CA SER A 140 -10.76 -1.83 2.77
C SER A 140 -10.23 -3.06 2.05
N VAL A 141 -8.90 -3.22 2.04
CA VAL A 141 -8.20 -4.36 1.44
C VAL A 141 -7.52 -5.15 2.54
N ASP A 142 -7.89 -6.41 2.70
CA ASP A 142 -7.22 -7.38 3.53
C ASP A 142 -6.33 -8.26 2.65
N PHE A 143 -5.02 -8.01 2.68
CA PHE A 143 -4.03 -8.71 1.86
C PHE A 143 -3.77 -10.14 2.38
N LEU A 144 -3.98 -10.37 3.67
CA LEU A 144 -3.76 -11.69 4.28
C LEU A 144 -4.91 -12.64 3.95
N GLU A 145 -6.15 -12.18 4.19
CA GLU A 145 -7.36 -12.96 3.96
C GLU A 145 -7.85 -12.88 2.51
N LYS A 146 -7.22 -12.04 1.68
CA LYS A 146 -7.61 -11.76 0.29
C LYS A 146 -9.08 -11.34 0.20
N LYS A 147 -9.47 -10.37 1.01
CA LYS A 147 -10.84 -9.84 1.10
C LYS A 147 -10.86 -8.35 0.82
N VAL A 148 -11.99 -7.89 0.30
CA VAL A 148 -12.24 -6.49 0.02
C VAL A 148 -13.62 -6.10 0.52
N GLU A 149 -13.71 -4.91 1.11
CA GLU A 149 -14.96 -4.23 1.44
C GLU A 149 -14.96 -2.89 0.71
N VAL A 150 -15.99 -2.66 -0.11
CA VAL A 150 -16.16 -1.39 -0.82
C VAL A 150 -17.51 -0.81 -0.45
N VAL A 151 -17.46 0.36 0.18
CA VAL A 151 -18.63 1.14 0.53
C VAL A 151 -18.58 2.43 -0.27
N LYS A 152 -19.62 2.69 -1.06
CA LYS A 152 -19.72 3.90 -1.87
C LYS A 152 -20.87 4.78 -1.44
N MET A 153 -20.78 6.05 -1.76
CA MET A 153 -21.81 7.06 -1.51
C MET A 153 -22.19 7.75 -2.82
N LYS A 154 -23.46 7.98 -3.00
CA LYS A 154 -24.05 8.80 -4.07
C LYS A 154 -25.11 9.74 -3.50
N GLU A 155 -25.57 10.70 -4.29
CA GLU A 155 -26.69 11.54 -3.89
C GLU A 155 -27.91 10.66 -3.55
N ALA A 156 -28.56 10.96 -2.43
CA ALA A 156 -29.76 10.24 -2.03
C ALA A 156 -30.92 10.58 -2.99
N PRO A 157 -31.79 9.62 -3.33
CA PRO A 157 -32.98 9.91 -4.10
C PRO A 157 -33.93 10.81 -3.28
N GLU A 158 -34.80 11.56 -3.97
CA GLU A 158 -35.81 12.41 -3.30
C GLU A 158 -36.71 11.56 -2.40
N VAL A 159 -37.12 10.39 -2.87
CA VAL A 159 -37.91 9.42 -2.13
C VAL A 159 -37.04 8.18 -1.90
N ALA A 160 -36.69 7.92 -0.64
CA ALA A 160 -35.93 6.73 -0.27
C ALA A 160 -36.80 5.48 -0.33
N GLY A 161 -36.26 4.40 -0.85
CA GLY A 161 -36.86 3.06 -0.77
C GLY A 161 -36.70 2.46 0.65
N ASP A 162 -37.46 1.41 0.94
CA ASP A 162 -37.47 0.76 2.26
C ASP A 162 -36.13 0.17 2.70
N PHE A 163 -35.21 -0.10 1.75
CA PHE A 163 -33.88 -0.67 1.99
C PHE A 163 -32.73 0.30 1.73
N ASP A 164 -33.03 1.57 1.45
CA ASP A 164 -32.00 2.56 1.18
C ASP A 164 -31.32 3.01 2.48
N MET A 165 -30.02 2.85 2.56
CA MET A 165 -29.21 3.34 3.66
C MET A 165 -28.85 4.80 3.40
N ILE A 166 -29.54 5.72 4.07
CA ILE A 166 -29.34 7.16 3.92
C ILE A 166 -28.57 7.72 5.11
N LEU A 167 -27.48 8.43 4.84
CA LEU A 167 -26.83 9.33 5.80
C LEU A 167 -27.30 10.76 5.55
N GLN A 168 -27.49 11.51 6.63
CA GLN A 168 -27.80 12.93 6.57
C GLN A 168 -26.84 13.68 7.50
N ASN A 169 -26.23 14.74 7.03
CA ASN A 169 -25.42 15.64 7.85
C ASN A 169 -26.29 16.70 8.57
N ALA A 170 -25.64 17.53 9.39
CA ALA A 170 -26.34 18.58 10.15
C ALA A 170 -26.97 19.66 9.24
N GLU A 171 -26.42 19.86 8.06
CA GLU A 171 -26.90 20.82 7.05
C GLU A 171 -28.06 20.28 6.21
N GLY A 172 -28.45 19.00 6.43
CA GLY A 172 -29.56 18.35 5.74
C GLY A 172 -29.18 17.72 4.39
N GLU A 173 -27.88 17.70 4.02
CA GLU A 173 -27.43 17.00 2.82
C GLU A 173 -27.56 15.48 3.03
N ARG A 174 -28.12 14.79 2.06
CA ARG A 174 -28.43 13.37 2.12
C ARG A 174 -27.58 12.59 1.14
N LYS A 175 -26.93 11.52 1.59
CA LYS A 175 -26.16 10.58 0.78
C LYS A 175 -26.71 9.16 0.97
N GLN A 176 -26.86 8.43 -0.12
CA GLN A 176 -27.18 7.02 -0.10
C GLN A 176 -25.88 6.22 -0.06
N ILE A 177 -25.78 5.29 0.90
CA ILE A 177 -24.68 4.31 0.98
C ILE A 177 -25.10 3.05 0.22
N TYR A 178 -24.15 2.45 -0.51
CA TYR A 178 -24.30 1.12 -1.09
C TYR A 178 -22.97 0.36 -1.05
N PHE A 179 -23.08 -0.97 -1.04
CA PHE A 179 -21.94 -1.87 -1.01
C PHE A 179 -21.66 -2.41 -2.41
N GLU A 180 -20.39 -2.48 -2.79
CA GLU A 180 -19.95 -3.21 -3.96
C GLU A 180 -19.16 -4.45 -3.52
N TYR A 181 -19.30 -5.52 -4.26
CA TYR A 181 -18.64 -6.81 -4.03
C TYR A 181 -17.79 -7.15 -5.25
N PRO A 182 -16.58 -6.57 -5.37
CA PRO A 182 -15.70 -6.88 -6.49
C PRO A 182 -15.36 -8.37 -6.52
N GLU A 183 -15.30 -8.93 -7.73
CA GLU A 183 -14.83 -10.29 -7.91
C GLU A 183 -13.32 -10.37 -7.62
N ILE A 184 -12.93 -11.27 -6.73
CA ILE A 184 -11.54 -11.51 -6.37
C ILE A 184 -11.13 -12.83 -7.01
N LEU A 185 -10.21 -12.75 -7.98
CA LEU A 185 -9.67 -13.92 -8.65
C LEU A 185 -8.80 -14.73 -7.70
N ASN A 186 -8.96 -16.05 -7.70
CA ASN A 186 -8.11 -16.94 -6.89
C ASN A 186 -6.81 -17.27 -7.63
N ASN A 187 -5.90 -16.29 -7.71
CA ASN A 187 -4.61 -16.40 -8.36
C ASN A 187 -3.43 -16.37 -7.36
N ASN A 188 -2.25 -16.69 -7.88
CA ASN A 188 -1.01 -16.67 -7.12
C ASN A 188 -0.24 -15.37 -7.45
N ALA A 189 -0.18 -14.45 -6.48
CA ALA A 189 0.45 -13.16 -6.65
C ALA A 189 1.94 -13.23 -7.08
N ILE A 190 2.69 -14.25 -6.60
CA ILE A 190 4.10 -14.44 -7.00
C ILE A 190 4.19 -14.90 -8.46
N LEU A 191 3.30 -15.80 -8.89
CA LEU A 191 3.25 -16.23 -10.29
C LEU A 191 2.87 -15.07 -11.20
N ASP A 192 1.83 -14.32 -10.84
CA ASP A 192 1.40 -13.14 -11.60
C ASP A 192 2.51 -12.07 -11.71
N GLU A 193 3.29 -11.89 -10.65
CA GLU A 193 4.45 -11.00 -10.65
C GLU A 193 5.50 -11.45 -11.67
N LEU A 194 5.85 -12.76 -11.67
CA LEU A 194 6.85 -13.32 -12.58
C LEU A 194 6.36 -13.30 -14.03
N GLU A 195 5.10 -13.65 -14.28
CA GLU A 195 4.49 -13.61 -15.60
C GLU A 195 4.41 -12.17 -16.13
N SER A 196 3.98 -11.22 -15.30
CA SER A 196 3.98 -9.79 -15.64
C SER A 196 5.35 -9.28 -16.06
N PHE A 197 6.40 -9.70 -15.36
CA PHE A 197 7.76 -9.32 -15.71
C PHE A 197 8.24 -9.98 -17.00
N ALA A 198 7.96 -11.27 -17.19
CA ALA A 198 8.29 -11.97 -18.42
C ALA A 198 7.59 -11.33 -19.63
N ASP A 199 6.32 -10.93 -19.48
CA ASP A 199 5.57 -10.25 -20.52
C ASP A 199 6.11 -8.84 -20.81
N ALA A 200 6.53 -8.11 -19.78
CA ALA A 200 7.19 -6.81 -19.96
C ALA A 200 8.49 -6.92 -20.77
N ILE A 201 9.26 -8.01 -20.58
CA ILE A 201 10.46 -8.30 -21.38
C ILE A 201 10.07 -8.65 -22.82
N ARG A 202 9.16 -9.60 -23.01
CA ARG A 202 8.75 -10.10 -24.35
C ARG A 202 8.15 -9.00 -25.23
N ASN A 203 7.31 -8.17 -24.64
CA ASN A 203 6.55 -7.13 -25.34
C ASN A 203 7.25 -5.77 -25.32
N ASN A 204 8.44 -5.69 -24.74
CA ASN A 204 9.20 -4.45 -24.55
C ASN A 204 8.39 -3.32 -23.87
N THR A 205 7.55 -3.65 -22.88
CA THR A 205 6.77 -2.71 -22.10
C THR A 205 7.44 -2.38 -20.76
N THR A 206 6.93 -1.39 -20.05
CA THR A 206 7.39 -1.02 -18.70
C THR A 206 6.92 -2.07 -17.69
N PRO A 207 7.80 -2.60 -16.82
CA PRO A 207 7.42 -3.49 -15.73
C PRO A 207 6.40 -2.86 -14.78
N THR A 208 5.54 -3.67 -14.17
CA THR A 208 4.49 -3.21 -13.25
C THR A 208 5.05 -2.51 -12.01
N VAL A 209 6.19 -3.00 -11.49
CA VAL A 209 6.93 -2.37 -10.38
C VAL A 209 8.33 -2.06 -10.86
N THR A 210 8.56 -0.81 -11.27
CA THR A 210 9.85 -0.40 -11.83
C THR A 210 10.94 -0.31 -10.74
N LEU A 211 12.21 -0.32 -11.17
CA LEU A 211 13.35 -0.07 -10.27
C LEU A 211 13.21 1.29 -9.58
N GLN A 212 12.75 2.31 -10.30
CA GLN A 212 12.51 3.66 -9.76
C GLN A 212 11.45 3.66 -8.65
N GLN A 213 10.33 2.93 -8.85
CA GLN A 213 9.27 2.81 -7.83
C GLN A 213 9.78 2.09 -6.57
N GLY A 214 10.50 0.97 -6.74
CA GLY A 214 11.10 0.26 -5.62
C GLY A 214 12.16 1.09 -4.87
N THR A 215 12.93 1.92 -5.59
CA THR A 215 13.89 2.86 -5.00
C THR A 215 13.18 3.96 -4.23
N GLU A 216 12.05 4.49 -4.72
CA GLU A 216 11.28 5.49 -4.00
C GLU A 216 10.67 4.92 -2.70
N ALA A 217 10.15 3.70 -2.74
CA ALA A 217 9.68 3.01 -1.53
C ALA A 217 10.82 2.83 -0.50
N LEU A 218 12.03 2.47 -0.96
CA LEU A 218 13.21 2.38 -0.11
C LEU A 218 13.60 3.74 0.47
N ARG A 219 13.56 4.82 -0.34
CA ARG A 219 13.88 6.19 0.11
C ARG A 219 12.96 6.62 1.25
N ILE A 220 11.65 6.43 1.10
CA ILE A 220 10.67 6.74 2.14
C ILE A 220 10.90 5.88 3.39
N ALA A 221 11.15 4.57 3.22
CA ALA A 221 11.45 3.69 4.34
C ALA A 221 12.70 4.13 5.12
N LYS A 222 13.75 4.58 4.42
CA LYS A 222 14.96 5.13 5.07
C LYS A 222 14.70 6.46 5.77
N GLN A 223 13.86 7.34 5.21
CA GLN A 223 13.46 8.57 5.87
C GLN A 223 12.69 8.30 7.17
N ILE A 224 11.81 7.30 7.18
CA ILE A 224 11.09 6.85 8.39
C ILE A 224 12.07 6.37 9.48
N LEU A 225 13.10 5.62 9.09
CA LEU A 225 14.10 5.10 10.04
C LEU A 225 15.01 6.18 10.63
N ASN A 226 15.11 7.34 10.00
CA ASN A 226 15.97 8.44 10.42
C ASN A 226 15.21 9.49 11.27
N GLN A 227 13.92 9.24 11.60
CA GLN A 227 13.13 10.07 12.51
C GLN A 227 13.39 9.66 13.96
#